data_19a4d8419834fe7f2bdd86c0a9f97fec
#
_entry.id   19a4d8419834fe7f2bdd86c0a9f97fec
#
_cell.length_a   1.000
_cell.length_b   1.000
_cell.length_c   1.000
_cell.angle_alpha   90.00
_cell.angle_beta   90.00
_cell.angle_gamma   90.00
#
_symmetry.space_group_name_H-M   'P 1'
#
loop_
_entity.id
_entity.type
_entity.pdbx_description
1 polymer ?
#
loop_
_entity_poly.entity_id
_entity_poly.type
_entity_poly.pdbx_seq_one_letter_code
_entity_poly.pdbx_strand_id
1 'polypeptide(L)'
;MSYKSFYRKVLGEKIVEKKVVDGKMKSTYKKTDDGEFERDIGIDVLDNLNNSLIIVDEAHNLTGNAYGEALKKIIKNSINLKVILLTATPMKNLGDDIVELLNFLRPIDSQIERDLIFTSAKNHTMELKPGGLEYLKKMAHGYVSHLRGADPMTFAEKVDMGIKPKGLIFTRICPCFMEKFQLEAYYQAKKLAIDEADA
;
A
#
# COMPACT_ATOMS: atom_id res chain seq x y z
N MET A 1 9.54 0.43 -13.49
CA MET A 1 8.77 1.70 -13.33
C MET A 1 8.31 1.80 -11.88
N SER A 2 8.34 3.00 -11.26
CA SER A 2 7.86 3.17 -9.87
C SER A 2 6.32 3.18 -9.82
N TYR A 3 5.74 2.88 -8.64
CA TYR A 3 4.28 2.97 -8.40
C TYR A 3 3.72 4.34 -8.78
N LYS A 4 4.39 5.42 -8.37
CA LYS A 4 3.97 6.78 -8.68
C LYS A 4 3.99 7.05 -10.18
N SER A 5 5.01 6.58 -10.91
CA SER A 5 5.09 6.74 -12.37
C SER A 5 4.01 5.93 -13.10
N PHE A 6 3.72 4.72 -12.62
CA PHE A 6 2.64 3.89 -13.17
C PHE A 6 1.27 4.56 -12.97
N TYR A 7 0.98 4.97 -11.74
CA TYR A 7 -0.24 5.69 -11.38
C TYR A 7 -0.49 6.91 -12.29
N ARG A 8 0.54 7.74 -12.45
CA ARG A 8 0.46 8.94 -13.29
C ARG A 8 0.14 8.62 -14.75
N LYS A 9 0.78 7.57 -15.29
CA LYS A 9 0.54 7.14 -16.67
C LYS A 9 -0.85 6.55 -16.89
N VAL A 10 -1.43 5.89 -15.88
CA VAL A 10 -2.72 5.21 -16.00
C VAL A 10 -3.91 6.12 -15.71
N LEU A 11 -3.83 6.92 -14.66
CA LEU A 11 -4.94 7.79 -14.22
C LEU A 11 -4.79 9.24 -14.67
N GLY A 12 -3.63 9.60 -15.20
CA GLY A 12 -3.26 10.98 -15.56
C GLY A 12 -2.85 11.80 -14.34
N GLU A 13 -2.07 12.85 -14.56
CA GLU A 13 -1.79 13.85 -13.53
C GLU A 13 -2.83 14.97 -13.63
N LYS A 14 -3.38 15.38 -12.50
CA LYS A 14 -4.06 16.67 -12.43
C LYS A 14 -2.97 17.75 -12.56
N ILE A 15 -3.04 18.56 -13.61
CA ILE A 15 -2.13 19.71 -13.72
C ILE A 15 -2.52 20.69 -12.62
N VAL A 16 -1.58 20.87 -11.71
CA VAL A 16 -1.63 21.90 -10.71
C VAL A 16 -0.72 23.02 -11.18
N GLU A 17 -1.27 24.10 -11.71
CA GLU A 17 -0.49 25.31 -11.93
C GLU A 17 -0.14 25.91 -10.57
N LYS A 18 1.17 26.06 -10.32
CA LYS A 18 1.66 26.78 -9.16
C LYS A 18 1.76 28.26 -9.54
N LYS A 19 0.86 29.09 -9.02
CA LYS A 19 0.93 30.55 -9.14
C LYS A 19 1.40 31.16 -7.82
N VAL A 20 2.29 32.13 -7.92
CA VAL A 20 2.67 32.96 -6.77
C VAL A 20 1.59 34.03 -6.61
N VAL A 21 0.81 33.95 -5.53
CA VAL A 21 -0.19 34.94 -5.16
C VAL A 21 0.21 35.47 -3.79
N ASP A 22 0.39 36.78 -3.68
CA ASP A 22 0.82 37.47 -2.45
C ASP A 22 2.10 36.90 -1.81
N GLY A 23 3.10 36.55 -2.66
CA GLY A 23 4.40 36.04 -2.19
C GLY A 23 4.35 34.56 -1.72
N LYS A 24 3.20 33.91 -1.75
CA LYS A 24 3.03 32.49 -1.41
C LYS A 24 2.69 31.65 -2.63
N MET A 25 3.32 30.48 -2.75
CA MET A 25 2.99 29.52 -3.80
C MET A 25 1.62 28.90 -3.51
N LYS A 26 0.61 29.23 -4.31
CA LYS A 26 -0.70 28.54 -4.31
C LYS A 26 -0.80 27.60 -5.51
N SER A 27 -1.30 26.41 -5.25
CA SER A 27 -1.58 25.42 -6.29
C SER A 27 -3.02 25.64 -6.77
N THR A 28 -3.21 25.98 -8.04
CA THR A 28 -4.52 26.12 -8.68
C THR A 28 -4.70 25.05 -9.74
N TYR A 29 -5.88 24.43 -9.76
CA TYR A 29 -6.26 23.54 -10.87
C TYR A 29 -6.74 24.38 -12.04
N LYS A 30 -6.28 24.08 -13.27
CA LYS A 30 -6.88 24.64 -14.47
C LYS A 30 -8.32 24.13 -14.60
N LYS A 31 -9.27 25.05 -14.80
CA LYS A 31 -10.64 24.72 -15.17
C LYS A 31 -10.81 25.00 -16.66
N THR A 32 -11.56 24.14 -17.36
CA THR A 32 -12.05 24.44 -18.71
C THR A 32 -13.13 25.52 -18.64
N ASP A 33 -13.43 26.16 -19.78
CA ASP A 33 -14.49 27.17 -19.88
C ASP A 33 -15.88 26.62 -19.46
N ASP A 34 -16.08 25.30 -19.56
CA ASP A 34 -17.29 24.59 -19.11
C ASP A 34 -17.29 24.25 -17.61
N GLY A 35 -16.30 24.71 -16.85
CA GLY A 35 -16.19 24.50 -15.41
C GLY A 35 -15.66 23.13 -14.98
N GLU A 36 -15.35 22.24 -15.90
CA GLU A 36 -14.66 20.99 -15.63
C GLU A 36 -13.16 21.20 -15.46
N PHE A 37 -12.52 20.35 -14.65
CA PHE A 37 -11.06 20.39 -14.50
C PHE A 37 -10.41 19.80 -15.77
N GLU A 38 -9.61 20.59 -16.48
CA GLU A 38 -8.76 20.07 -17.55
C GLU A 38 -7.92 18.91 -17.00
N ARG A 39 -8.20 17.71 -17.48
CA ARG A 39 -7.24 16.63 -17.42
C ARG A 39 -6.26 16.87 -18.53
N ASP A 40 -4.98 16.98 -18.20
CA ASP A 40 -3.96 16.87 -19.24
C ASP A 40 -4.13 15.47 -19.85
N ILE A 41 -4.61 15.47 -21.08
CA ILE A 41 -4.57 14.30 -21.95
C ILE A 41 -3.11 14.23 -22.38
N GLY A 42 -2.26 13.78 -21.47
CA GLY A 42 -0.89 13.47 -21.82
C GLY A 42 -0.94 12.44 -22.94
N ILE A 43 -0.26 12.74 -24.02
CA ILE A 43 -0.17 11.92 -25.24
C ILE A 43 0.24 10.46 -24.93
N ASP A 44 0.65 10.17 -23.70
CA ASP A 44 1.13 8.88 -23.20
C ASP A 44 0.29 8.29 -22.06
N VAL A 45 -1.03 8.45 -22.07
CA VAL A 45 -1.88 7.74 -21.09
C VAL A 45 -1.87 6.26 -21.39
N LEU A 46 -1.39 5.48 -20.45
CA LEU A 46 -1.42 4.02 -20.52
C LEU A 46 -2.84 3.54 -20.26
N ASP A 47 -3.55 3.13 -21.28
CA ASP A 47 -4.92 2.66 -21.17
C ASP A 47 -5.02 1.14 -20.98
N ASN A 48 -4.14 0.39 -21.60
CA ASN A 48 -4.08 -1.07 -21.50
C ASN A 48 -2.66 -1.61 -21.63
N LEU A 49 -2.47 -2.87 -21.24
CA LEU A 49 -1.25 -3.66 -21.41
C LEU A 49 -1.60 -5.03 -22.01
N ASN A 50 -2.10 -5.00 -23.23
CA ASN A 50 -2.46 -6.23 -23.94
C ASN A 50 -1.25 -7.14 -24.18
N ASN A 51 -1.46 -8.46 -24.04
CA ASN A 51 -0.44 -9.49 -24.25
C ASN A 51 0.86 -9.26 -23.46
N SER A 52 0.73 -8.75 -22.26
CA SER A 52 1.85 -8.34 -21.40
C SER A 52 1.88 -9.10 -20.07
N LEU A 53 2.99 -9.00 -19.40
CA LEU A 53 3.17 -9.46 -18.02
C LEU A 53 3.50 -8.27 -17.13
N ILE A 54 2.73 -8.09 -16.06
CA ILE A 54 3.04 -7.15 -14.98
C ILE A 54 3.63 -7.94 -13.82
N ILE A 55 4.78 -7.52 -13.33
CA ILE A 55 5.37 -7.99 -12.08
C ILE A 55 5.41 -6.81 -11.11
N VAL A 56 4.77 -6.97 -9.96
CA VAL A 56 4.69 -5.94 -8.92
C VAL A 56 5.43 -6.42 -7.69
N ASP A 57 6.52 -5.75 -7.36
CA ASP A 57 7.26 -5.97 -6.12
C ASP A 57 6.65 -5.14 -4.98
N GLU A 58 6.74 -5.64 -3.75
CA GLU A 58 6.11 -5.04 -2.56
C GLU A 58 4.61 -4.75 -2.77
N ALA A 59 3.90 -5.74 -3.32
CA ALA A 59 2.51 -5.61 -3.76
C ALA A 59 1.52 -5.20 -2.67
N HIS A 60 1.87 -5.36 -1.38
CA HIS A 60 1.09 -4.86 -0.25
C HIS A 60 0.89 -3.33 -0.28
N ASN A 61 1.68 -2.60 -1.07
CA ASN A 61 1.49 -1.17 -1.28
C ASN A 61 0.35 -0.83 -2.26
N LEU A 62 -0.32 -1.82 -2.85
CA LEU A 62 -1.47 -1.61 -3.73
C LEU A 62 -2.80 -1.52 -2.97
N THR A 63 -2.87 -2.04 -1.74
CA THR A 63 -4.14 -2.18 -1.02
C THR A 63 -4.66 -0.84 -0.50
N GLY A 64 -5.96 -0.59 -0.70
CA GLY A 64 -6.67 0.56 -0.15
C GLY A 64 -6.26 1.93 -0.69
N ASN A 65 -5.65 2.02 -1.88
CA ASN A 65 -5.12 3.28 -2.39
C ASN A 65 -5.20 3.43 -3.92
N ALA A 66 -4.84 4.61 -4.40
CA ALA A 66 -4.90 4.96 -5.82
C ALA A 66 -3.98 4.14 -6.73
N TYR A 67 -2.92 3.52 -6.20
CA TYR A 67 -2.06 2.63 -6.98
C TYR A 67 -2.79 1.33 -7.34
N GLY A 68 -3.56 0.79 -6.39
CA GLY A 68 -4.43 -0.36 -6.63
C GLY A 68 -5.52 -0.05 -7.65
N GLU A 69 -6.14 1.12 -7.56
CA GLU A 69 -7.16 1.55 -8.54
C GLU A 69 -6.58 1.68 -9.95
N ALA A 70 -5.34 2.18 -10.09
CA ALA A 70 -4.65 2.22 -11.37
C ALA A 70 -4.43 0.80 -11.93
N LEU A 71 -4.01 -0.15 -11.09
CA LEU A 71 -3.83 -1.53 -11.52
C LEU A 71 -5.16 -2.19 -11.90
N LYS A 72 -6.23 -1.99 -11.13
CA LYS A 72 -7.59 -2.49 -11.48
C LYS A 72 -8.04 -1.97 -12.84
N LYS A 73 -7.83 -0.69 -13.13
CA LYS A 73 -8.15 -0.09 -14.42
C LYS A 73 -7.41 -0.80 -15.56
N ILE A 74 -6.11 -1.01 -15.42
CA ILE A 74 -5.30 -1.70 -16.43
C ILE A 74 -5.74 -3.16 -16.60
N ILE A 75 -5.98 -3.89 -15.51
CA ILE A 75 -6.47 -5.28 -15.58
C ILE A 75 -7.80 -5.35 -16.33
N LYS A 76 -8.72 -4.43 -16.05
CA LYS A 76 -10.04 -4.38 -16.69
C LYS A 76 -9.96 -4.08 -18.20
N ASN A 77 -9.02 -3.23 -18.59
CA ASN A 77 -8.92 -2.74 -19.98
C ASN A 77 -7.98 -3.59 -20.86
N SER A 78 -7.31 -4.58 -20.26
CA SER A 78 -6.28 -5.35 -20.98
C SER A 78 -6.75 -6.74 -21.37
N ILE A 79 -6.36 -7.18 -22.55
CA ILE A 79 -6.59 -8.53 -23.06
C ILE A 79 -5.32 -9.35 -22.88
N ASN A 80 -5.44 -10.59 -22.40
CA ASN A 80 -4.32 -11.51 -22.17
C ASN A 80 -3.19 -10.89 -21.32
N LEU A 81 -3.55 -10.14 -20.30
CA LEU A 81 -2.63 -9.63 -19.30
C LEU A 81 -2.37 -10.69 -18.23
N LYS A 82 -1.11 -10.89 -17.89
CA LYS A 82 -0.70 -11.72 -16.75
C LYS A 82 -0.16 -10.83 -15.64
N VAL A 83 -0.49 -11.17 -14.40
CA VAL A 83 -0.08 -10.40 -13.23
C VAL A 83 0.63 -11.32 -12.24
N ILE A 84 1.79 -10.89 -11.76
CA ILE A 84 2.53 -11.53 -10.67
C ILE A 84 2.72 -10.48 -9.57
N LEU A 85 2.30 -10.82 -8.37
CA LEU A 85 2.45 -9.98 -7.18
C LEU A 85 3.50 -10.62 -6.25
N LEU A 86 4.50 -9.85 -5.87
CA LEU A 86 5.54 -10.28 -4.94
C LEU A 86 5.41 -9.48 -3.65
N THR A 87 5.35 -10.15 -2.51
CA THR A 87 5.34 -9.49 -1.20
C THR A 87 5.72 -10.47 -0.09
N ALA A 88 6.45 -9.99 0.90
CA ALA A 88 6.72 -10.72 2.14
C ALA A 88 5.62 -10.50 3.19
N THR A 89 4.82 -9.45 3.05
CA THR A 89 3.82 -9.01 4.04
C THR A 89 2.46 -8.75 3.37
N PRO A 90 1.71 -9.80 2.97
CA PRO A 90 0.46 -9.65 2.22
C PRO A 90 -0.67 -8.97 3.02
N MET A 91 -0.55 -8.91 4.34
CA MET A 91 -1.47 -8.23 5.26
C MET A 91 -0.68 -7.16 6.02
N LYS A 92 -0.64 -5.95 5.48
CA LYS A 92 0.16 -4.85 6.05
C LYS A 92 -0.61 -4.08 7.12
N ASN A 93 -1.85 -3.74 6.84
CA ASN A 93 -2.68 -2.91 7.72
C ASN A 93 -3.74 -3.76 8.42
N LEU A 94 -4.52 -4.49 7.64
CA LEU A 94 -5.64 -5.30 8.11
C LEU A 94 -5.58 -6.70 7.47
N GLY A 95 -6.23 -7.67 8.12
CA GLY A 95 -6.29 -9.04 7.61
C GLY A 95 -7.00 -9.19 6.26
N ASP A 96 -7.86 -8.24 5.89
CA ASP A 96 -8.58 -8.23 4.62
C ASP A 96 -7.79 -7.67 3.43
N ASP A 97 -6.60 -7.09 3.65
CA ASP A 97 -5.68 -6.71 2.57
C ASP A 97 -5.41 -7.88 1.62
N ILE A 98 -5.35 -9.12 2.15
CA ILE A 98 -5.14 -10.33 1.35
C ILE A 98 -6.25 -10.56 0.31
N VAL A 99 -7.49 -10.17 0.63
CA VAL A 99 -8.63 -10.30 -0.28
C VAL A 99 -8.45 -9.42 -1.50
N GLU A 100 -8.03 -8.17 -1.28
CA GLU A 100 -7.77 -7.24 -2.37
C GLU A 100 -6.61 -7.71 -3.25
N LEU A 101 -5.51 -8.18 -2.65
CA LEU A 101 -4.37 -8.72 -3.40
C LEU A 101 -4.75 -9.93 -4.24
N LEU A 102 -5.51 -10.87 -3.71
CA LEU A 102 -5.99 -12.02 -4.46
C LEU A 102 -6.95 -11.60 -5.59
N ASN A 103 -7.76 -10.59 -5.37
CA ASN A 103 -8.69 -10.09 -6.37
C ASN A 103 -8.00 -9.40 -7.56
N PHE A 104 -6.78 -8.88 -7.44
CA PHE A 104 -5.99 -8.47 -8.61
C PHE A 104 -5.59 -9.64 -9.52
N LEU A 105 -5.54 -10.87 -8.99
CA LEU A 105 -5.11 -12.06 -9.71
C LEU A 105 -6.29 -12.85 -10.28
N ARG A 106 -7.50 -12.62 -9.77
CA ARG A 106 -8.70 -13.40 -10.10
C ARG A 106 -9.51 -12.73 -11.22
N PRO A 107 -10.22 -13.52 -12.04
CA PRO A 107 -11.17 -12.99 -13.00
C PRO A 107 -12.22 -12.09 -12.34
N ILE A 108 -12.70 -11.09 -13.07
CA ILE A 108 -13.67 -10.10 -12.55
C ILE A 108 -14.98 -10.74 -12.12
N ASP A 109 -15.39 -11.80 -12.78
CA ASP A 109 -16.61 -12.59 -12.51
C ASP A 109 -16.44 -13.60 -11.37
N SER A 110 -15.25 -13.72 -10.81
CA SER A 110 -14.90 -14.70 -9.76
C SER A 110 -14.10 -14.05 -8.62
N GLN A 111 -14.47 -12.86 -8.24
CA GLN A 111 -13.84 -12.11 -7.14
C GLN A 111 -14.20 -12.72 -5.78
N ILE A 112 -13.31 -12.57 -4.82
CA ILE A 112 -13.53 -12.97 -3.43
C ILE A 112 -14.35 -11.90 -2.74
N GLU A 113 -15.44 -12.28 -2.12
CA GLU A 113 -16.27 -11.40 -1.31
C GLU A 113 -15.72 -11.33 0.12
N ARG A 114 -15.23 -10.15 0.50
CA ARG A 114 -14.69 -9.88 1.84
C ARG A 114 -15.66 -10.27 2.95
N ASP A 115 -16.93 -9.95 2.76
CA ASP A 115 -17.96 -10.15 3.78
C ASP A 115 -18.34 -11.61 4.02
N LEU A 116 -17.92 -12.53 3.16
CA LEU A 116 -18.02 -13.98 3.44
C LEU A 116 -16.92 -14.47 4.39
N ILE A 117 -15.83 -13.70 4.53
CA ILE A 117 -14.66 -14.10 5.31
C ILE A 117 -14.62 -13.35 6.65
N PHE A 118 -14.86 -12.05 6.65
CA PHE A 118 -14.67 -11.18 7.79
C PHE A 118 -15.96 -10.50 8.25
N THR A 119 -16.07 -10.33 9.58
CA THR A 119 -17.04 -9.41 10.18
C THR A 119 -16.41 -8.04 10.37
N SER A 120 -17.19 -6.98 10.19
CA SER A 120 -16.81 -5.64 10.63
C SER A 120 -17.36 -5.42 12.02
N ALA A 121 -16.52 -5.53 13.05
CA ALA A 121 -16.94 -5.19 14.40
C ALA A 121 -16.96 -3.66 14.62
N LYS A 122 -17.88 -3.18 15.45
CA LYS A 122 -18.05 -1.75 15.74
C LYS A 122 -16.80 -1.06 16.33
N ASN A 123 -15.83 -1.84 16.81
CA ASN A 123 -14.60 -1.36 17.48
C ASN A 123 -13.36 -1.46 16.59
N HIS A 124 -13.50 -1.45 15.27
CA HIS A 124 -12.39 -1.65 14.32
C HIS A 124 -11.63 -2.99 14.48
N THR A 125 -12.18 -3.93 15.23
CA THR A 125 -11.66 -5.29 15.28
C THR A 125 -12.28 -6.10 14.15
N MET A 126 -11.42 -6.80 13.43
CA MET A 126 -11.83 -7.67 12.34
C MET A 126 -11.78 -9.11 12.84
N GLU A 127 -12.89 -9.85 12.70
CA GLU A 127 -12.98 -11.24 13.11
C GLU A 127 -13.31 -12.12 11.92
N LEU A 128 -12.79 -13.34 11.92
CA LEU A 128 -13.13 -14.34 10.92
C LEU A 128 -14.54 -14.88 11.18
N LYS A 129 -15.34 -14.95 10.14
CA LYS A 129 -16.64 -15.62 10.18
C LYS A 129 -16.46 -17.15 10.23
N PRO A 130 -17.41 -17.89 10.84
CA PRO A 130 -17.45 -19.34 10.72
C PRO A 130 -17.40 -19.76 9.23
N GLY A 131 -16.46 -20.64 8.88
CA GLY A 131 -16.25 -21.08 7.49
C GLY A 131 -15.49 -20.09 6.59
N GLY A 132 -15.22 -18.86 7.05
CA GLY A 132 -14.53 -17.84 6.26
C GLY A 132 -13.10 -18.21 5.88
N LEU A 133 -12.38 -18.89 6.78
CA LEU A 133 -11.02 -19.36 6.51
C LEU A 133 -10.99 -20.45 5.43
N GLU A 134 -11.92 -21.40 5.49
CA GLU A 134 -12.05 -22.47 4.49
C GLU A 134 -12.43 -21.92 3.13
N TYR A 135 -13.34 -20.94 3.11
CA TYR A 135 -13.68 -20.21 1.88
C TYR A 135 -12.45 -19.50 1.31
N LEU A 136 -11.70 -18.76 2.13
CA LEU A 136 -10.46 -18.07 1.69
C LEU A 136 -9.43 -19.06 1.15
N LYS A 137 -9.18 -20.17 1.84
CA LYS A 137 -8.27 -21.23 1.37
C LYS A 137 -8.67 -21.77 0.01
N LYS A 138 -9.96 -22.06 -0.19
CA LYS A 138 -10.51 -22.53 -1.47
C LYS A 138 -10.27 -21.51 -2.58
N MET A 139 -10.54 -20.24 -2.31
CA MET A 139 -10.40 -19.16 -3.29
C MET A 139 -8.95 -18.79 -3.58
N ALA A 140 -8.05 -18.96 -2.62
CA ALA A 140 -6.61 -18.71 -2.79
C ALA A 140 -5.87 -19.86 -3.47
N HIS A 141 -6.49 -21.04 -3.54
CA HIS A 141 -5.85 -22.22 -4.11
C HIS A 141 -5.46 -22.00 -5.58
N GLY A 142 -4.19 -22.26 -5.90
CA GLY A 142 -3.63 -22.05 -7.24
C GLY A 142 -3.14 -20.62 -7.52
N TYR A 143 -3.44 -19.64 -6.66
CA TYR A 143 -3.01 -18.25 -6.81
C TYR A 143 -1.84 -17.86 -5.92
N VAL A 144 -1.55 -18.65 -4.88
CA VAL A 144 -0.51 -18.34 -3.90
C VAL A 144 0.60 -19.38 -3.97
N SER A 145 1.82 -18.89 -4.12
CA SER A 145 3.04 -19.68 -3.95
C SER A 145 3.87 -19.03 -2.85
N HIS A 146 4.35 -19.79 -1.89
CA HIS A 146 5.22 -19.27 -0.85
C HIS A 146 6.32 -20.27 -0.51
N LEU A 147 7.50 -19.74 -0.24
CA LEU A 147 8.61 -20.52 0.24
C LEU A 147 8.60 -20.49 1.78
N ARG A 148 8.54 -21.67 2.39
CA ARG A 148 8.69 -21.80 3.84
C ARG A 148 10.14 -21.65 4.19
N GLY A 149 10.52 -20.51 4.76
CA GLY A 149 11.80 -20.29 5.39
C GLY A 149 13.00 -20.59 4.52
N ALA A 150 14.01 -19.77 4.56
CA ALA A 150 15.30 -20.15 4.04
C ALA A 150 15.93 -21.14 5.04
N ASP A 151 16.93 -21.89 4.57
CA ASP A 151 17.75 -22.77 5.38
C ASP A 151 18.24 -22.01 6.63
N PRO A 152 17.98 -22.49 7.86
CA PRO A 152 18.46 -21.85 9.09
C PRO A 152 19.97 -21.59 9.11
N MET A 153 20.74 -22.34 8.33
CA MET A 153 22.19 -22.19 8.18
C MET A 153 22.59 -20.90 7.45
N THR A 154 21.69 -20.26 6.73
CA THR A 154 21.97 -19.04 5.93
C THR A 154 21.51 -17.75 6.58
N PHE A 155 20.79 -17.83 7.71
CA PHE A 155 20.38 -16.65 8.46
C PHE A 155 21.39 -16.25 9.51
N ALA A 156 21.50 -14.95 9.74
CA ALA A 156 22.21 -14.43 10.90
C ALA A 156 21.54 -14.95 12.18
N GLU A 157 22.34 -15.24 13.18
CA GLU A 157 21.86 -15.66 14.48
C GLU A 157 21.03 -14.55 15.12
N LYS A 158 19.82 -14.89 15.59
CA LYS A 158 18.96 -13.95 16.30
C LYS A 158 19.41 -13.81 17.73
N VAL A 159 20.01 -12.68 18.07
CA VAL A 159 20.38 -12.33 19.44
C VAL A 159 19.27 -11.47 20.04
N ASP A 160 18.63 -11.97 21.11
CA ASP A 160 17.62 -11.23 21.85
C ASP A 160 18.30 -10.26 22.82
N MET A 161 18.29 -8.97 22.47
CA MET A 161 18.83 -7.89 23.32
C MET A 161 17.73 -7.18 24.13
N GLY A 162 18.16 -6.49 25.17
CA GLY A 162 17.27 -5.66 25.99
C GLY A 162 16.62 -6.37 27.17
N ILE A 163 15.79 -5.63 27.89
CA ILE A 163 15.14 -6.06 29.13
C ILE A 163 13.69 -6.45 28.81
N LYS A 164 13.26 -7.59 29.32
CA LYS A 164 11.88 -8.04 29.22
C LYS A 164 11.08 -7.48 30.40
N PRO A 165 10.13 -6.55 30.16
CA PRO A 165 9.32 -5.99 31.22
C PRO A 165 8.44 -7.06 31.87
N LYS A 166 8.17 -6.89 33.18
CA LYS A 166 7.28 -7.79 33.92
C LYS A 166 5.88 -7.76 33.30
N GLY A 167 5.33 -8.93 33.01
CA GLY A 167 4.00 -9.08 32.40
C GLY A 167 3.97 -9.12 30.88
N LEU A 168 5.08 -8.87 30.19
CA LEU A 168 5.18 -9.02 28.75
C LEU A 168 5.92 -10.31 28.38
N ILE A 169 5.34 -11.07 27.44
CA ILE A 169 5.90 -12.38 27.05
C ILE A 169 6.91 -12.25 25.92
N PHE A 170 6.62 -11.41 24.91
CA PHE A 170 7.39 -11.33 23.67
C PHE A 170 8.14 -10.00 23.48
N THR A 171 7.73 -8.95 24.17
CA THR A 171 8.29 -7.62 23.98
C THR A 171 9.51 -7.41 24.86
N ARG A 172 10.61 -6.93 24.27
CA ARG A 172 11.81 -6.49 24.97
C ARG A 172 12.01 -4.99 24.74
N ILE A 173 12.52 -4.30 25.74
CA ILE A 173 12.88 -2.89 25.63
C ILE A 173 14.40 -2.82 25.54
N CYS A 174 14.90 -2.32 24.43
CA CYS A 174 16.30 -2.02 24.23
C CYS A 174 16.46 -0.51 24.09
N PRO A 175 17.09 0.18 25.06
CA PRO A 175 17.33 1.62 24.94
C PRO A 175 18.34 1.87 23.81
N CYS A 176 17.96 2.71 22.86
CA CYS A 176 18.82 3.22 21.81
C CYS A 176 19.08 4.68 22.07
N PHE A 177 20.28 5.02 22.51
CA PHE A 177 20.67 6.40 22.80
C PHE A 177 21.00 7.14 21.51
N MET A 178 20.45 8.34 21.38
CA MET A 178 20.82 9.26 20.31
C MET A 178 22.07 10.02 20.71
N GLU A 179 22.98 10.16 19.76
CA GLU A 179 24.24 10.90 19.98
C GLU A 179 24.46 11.96 18.92
N LYS A 180 25.22 12.99 19.26
CA LYS A 180 25.72 14.03 18.35
C LYS A 180 24.60 14.59 17.45
N PHE A 181 24.82 14.55 16.15
CA PHE A 181 23.90 15.10 15.13
C PHE A 181 22.46 14.56 15.26
N GLN A 182 22.29 13.29 15.55
CA GLN A 182 20.95 12.69 15.70
C GLN A 182 20.20 13.30 16.88
N LEU A 183 20.87 13.49 18.01
CA LEU A 183 20.29 14.10 19.20
C LEU A 183 19.94 15.57 18.98
N GLU A 184 20.83 16.33 18.33
CA GLU A 184 20.61 17.73 17.96
C GLU A 184 19.42 17.88 17.02
N ALA A 185 19.35 17.07 15.97
CA ALA A 185 18.23 17.06 15.00
C ALA A 185 16.89 16.75 15.70
N TYR A 186 16.89 15.78 16.65
CA TYR A 186 15.71 15.47 17.43
C TYR A 186 15.23 16.66 18.28
N TYR A 187 16.15 17.37 18.98
CA TYR A 187 15.75 18.53 19.78
C TYR A 187 15.26 19.70 18.93
N GLN A 188 15.84 19.92 17.76
CA GLN A 188 15.34 20.93 16.82
C GLN A 188 13.93 20.60 16.31
N ALA A 189 13.70 19.37 15.89
CA ALA A 189 12.37 18.92 15.45
C ALA A 189 11.33 19.01 16.57
N LYS A 190 11.70 18.62 17.79
CA LYS A 190 10.83 18.73 18.96
C LYS A 190 10.47 20.17 19.28
N LYS A 191 11.41 21.11 19.19
CA LYS A 191 11.15 22.53 19.42
C LYS A 191 10.18 23.09 18.38
N LEU A 192 10.38 22.80 17.09
CA LEU A 192 9.48 23.22 16.02
C LEU A 192 8.04 22.68 16.24
N ALA A 193 7.91 21.42 16.64
CA ALA A 193 6.60 20.82 16.90
C ALA A 193 5.87 21.45 18.12
N ILE A 194 6.61 21.95 19.11
CA ILE A 194 6.03 22.68 20.26
C ILE A 194 5.60 24.08 19.79
N ASP A 195 6.46 24.79 19.08
CA ASP A 195 6.18 26.14 18.57
C ASP A 195 4.95 26.14 17.60
N GLU A 196 4.75 25.05 16.83
CA GLU A 196 3.56 24.86 16.00
C GLU A 196 2.29 24.52 16.78
N ALA A 197 2.41 23.88 17.93
CA ALA A 197 1.26 23.52 18.78
C ALA A 197 0.76 24.69 19.64
N ASP A 198 1.63 25.66 19.91
CA ASP A 198 1.34 26.86 20.71
C ASP A 198 0.89 28.06 19.84
N ALA A 199 0.84 27.92 18.50
CA ALA A 199 0.47 28.97 17.53
C ALA A 199 -0.95 28.78 17.02
#